data_534b661123ecf553438e4688b50bfa71
#
_entry.id   534b661123ecf553438e4688b50bfa71
#
_cell.length_a   1.000
_cell.length_b   1.000
_cell.length_c   1.000
_cell.angle_alpha   90.00
_cell.angle_beta   90.00
_cell.angle_gamma   90.00
#
_symmetry.space_group_name_H-M   'P 1'
#
loop_
_entity.id
_entity.type
_entity.pdbx_description
1 polymer ?
#
loop_
_entity_poly.entity_id
_entity_poly.type
_entity_poly.pdbx_seq_one_letter_code
_entity_poly.pdbx_strand_id
1 'polypeptide(L)'
;MNKMHEHCGVIGVLSLGEHNVVPMLLSGLEALQHRWQETWGIAVPKQHSFKWFGVVSQSVGEKPQTLIRLAGNVGIGHVRYSTTAKTILRNAHPLQIGEKGDERSFQIAHNGTLERELLVDGLKELGVQAPGELTDSELFGMGLYQCLRRGKTWTEAFESLNPYLNGSFSVVILTGKEELIAAMDGKGFRPLCLGWHWETSSHVVASESCALDALNARLIRDIQPGEILRISKDGVAGDRFSDVKEHAHCPFEYTYFAHPTSRIEGINVYSVRKNIGRILAEKYAVDADIVVPVPDSARPAALGYSTRSGIPFEEGLMKDRYRRKGMWRSFIEPKKREEVVSNIIAIDEAVNGKRIVLVDDSIVRGTSSRIIVGSKLRSAKEVSLLLTFPPIIYPCYMGIDFPTQKELLAYRISGTTKTLEEINKAVAKHIGVHLLGYNDVDGLAKGIGMPKTEMCMSCTNGNYECLRRMPIFKSRAEMKCQ
;
A
#
# COMPACT_ATOMS: atom_id res chain seq x y z
N MET A 1 -3.31 -1.63 19.40
CA MET A 1 -4.18 -1.32 18.25
C MET A 1 -3.37 -0.70 17.12
N ASN A 2 -3.62 -1.06 15.90
CA ASN A 2 -2.77 -1.05 14.72
C ASN A 2 -2.08 0.28 14.37
N LYS A 3 -0.76 0.23 14.07
CA LYS A 3 -0.20 1.10 13.03
C LYS A 3 -1.04 0.92 11.78
N MET A 4 -1.05 1.90 10.90
CA MET A 4 -1.60 1.77 9.56
C MET A 4 -1.09 0.47 8.94
N HIS A 5 -2.00 -0.34 8.50
CA HIS A 5 -1.71 -1.57 7.79
C HIS A 5 -2.40 -1.46 6.46
N GLU A 6 -1.75 -1.87 5.46
CA GLU A 6 -2.20 -2.23 4.14
C GLU A 6 -1.41 -1.65 3.03
N HIS A 7 -0.89 -2.58 2.29
CA HIS A 7 -0.84 -2.45 0.82
C HIS A 7 -0.30 -3.75 0.30
N CYS A 8 -1.12 -4.45 -0.47
CA CYS A 8 -0.66 -5.54 -1.31
C CYS A 8 0.36 -5.01 -2.33
N GLY A 9 1.24 -5.87 -2.79
CA GLY A 9 2.08 -5.64 -3.96
C GLY A 9 1.77 -6.66 -5.02
N VAL A 10 1.64 -6.22 -6.26
CA VAL A 10 1.40 -7.09 -7.43
C VAL A 10 2.57 -6.98 -8.40
N ILE A 11 2.84 -8.08 -9.09
CA ILE A 11 3.82 -8.15 -10.17
C ILE A 11 3.34 -9.10 -11.26
N GLY A 12 3.64 -8.79 -12.51
CA GLY A 12 3.47 -9.67 -13.66
C GLY A 12 4.70 -9.60 -14.56
N VAL A 13 5.13 -10.72 -15.09
CA VAL A 13 6.26 -10.82 -16.01
C VAL A 13 5.87 -11.67 -17.21
N LEU A 14 6.15 -11.16 -18.43
CA LEU A 14 6.02 -11.91 -19.66
C LEU A 14 7.32 -11.80 -20.45
N SER A 15 8.00 -12.93 -20.68
CA SER A 15 9.22 -13.03 -21.46
C SER A 15 8.93 -13.37 -22.91
N LEU A 16 9.38 -12.51 -23.82
CA LEU A 16 9.36 -12.79 -25.27
C LEU A 16 10.45 -13.78 -25.67
N GLY A 17 11.54 -13.87 -24.88
CA GLY A 17 12.66 -14.80 -25.08
C GLY A 17 12.42 -16.20 -24.48
N GLU A 18 11.21 -16.53 -24.05
CA GLU A 18 10.83 -17.83 -23.46
C GLU A 18 11.62 -18.20 -22.17
N HIS A 19 12.22 -17.23 -21.51
CA HIS A 19 12.90 -17.44 -20.21
C HIS A 19 11.91 -17.78 -19.11
N ASN A 20 12.34 -18.62 -18.17
CA ASN A 20 11.57 -18.88 -16.97
C ASN A 20 11.47 -17.61 -16.10
N VAL A 21 10.25 -17.08 -15.92
CA VAL A 21 10.01 -15.83 -15.19
C VAL A 21 9.91 -16.01 -13.67
N VAL A 22 9.89 -17.23 -13.15
CA VAL A 22 9.73 -17.51 -11.72
C VAL A 22 10.82 -16.81 -10.87
N PRO A 23 12.11 -16.81 -11.22
CA PRO A 23 13.14 -16.07 -10.48
C PRO A 23 12.86 -14.56 -10.44
N MET A 24 12.40 -13.98 -11.57
CA MET A 24 12.06 -12.56 -11.64
C MET A 24 10.85 -12.23 -10.76
N LEU A 25 9.80 -13.08 -10.76
CA LEU A 25 8.65 -12.92 -9.87
C LEU A 25 9.06 -12.92 -8.40
N LEU A 26 9.94 -13.85 -7.99
CA LEU A 26 10.42 -13.93 -6.62
C LEU A 26 11.22 -12.69 -6.21
N SER A 27 12.20 -12.28 -7.02
CA SER A 27 13.01 -11.08 -6.75
C SER A 27 12.16 -9.80 -6.70
N GLY A 28 11.21 -9.66 -7.63
CA GLY A 28 10.31 -8.51 -7.64
C GLY A 28 9.34 -8.51 -6.44
N LEU A 29 8.86 -9.67 -5.99
CA LEU A 29 8.05 -9.78 -4.77
C LEU A 29 8.87 -9.47 -3.51
N GLU A 30 10.14 -9.86 -3.44
CA GLU A 30 11.03 -9.46 -2.34
C GLU A 30 11.20 -7.94 -2.28
N ALA A 31 11.40 -7.30 -3.42
CA ALA A 31 11.46 -5.83 -3.50
C ALA A 31 10.16 -5.15 -3.08
N LEU A 32 9.01 -5.78 -3.29
CA LEU A 32 7.70 -5.30 -2.85
C LEU A 32 7.32 -5.73 -1.42
N GLN A 33 8.19 -6.45 -0.71
CA GLN A 33 7.89 -7.02 0.60
C GLN A 33 7.68 -5.98 1.70
N HIS A 34 8.16 -4.75 1.51
CA HIS A 34 7.86 -3.61 2.40
C HIS A 34 6.37 -3.27 2.39
N ARG A 35 5.65 -3.62 1.32
CA ARG A 35 4.20 -3.43 1.23
C ARG A 35 3.45 -4.39 2.14
N TRP A 36 3.84 -5.67 2.23
CA TRP A 36 3.39 -6.57 3.32
C TRP A 36 4.01 -7.99 3.32
N GLN A 37 3.69 -8.74 4.40
CA GLN A 37 4.44 -9.93 4.79
C GLN A 37 3.59 -11.05 5.43
N GLU A 38 2.26 -11.05 5.25
CA GLU A 38 1.41 -12.11 5.81
C GLU A 38 1.38 -13.36 4.94
N THR A 39 1.10 -13.18 3.66
CA THR A 39 1.13 -14.25 2.67
C THR A 39 1.66 -13.70 1.35
N TRP A 40 2.19 -14.59 0.56
CA TRP A 40 2.58 -14.31 -0.80
C TRP A 40 2.25 -15.49 -1.70
N GLY A 41 2.24 -15.27 -2.99
CA GLY A 41 2.08 -16.34 -3.96
C GLY A 41 2.46 -15.93 -5.36
N ILE A 42 2.71 -16.93 -6.19
CA ILE A 42 2.99 -16.81 -7.61
C ILE A 42 2.15 -17.80 -8.41
N ALA A 43 1.91 -17.46 -9.65
CA ALA A 43 1.22 -18.31 -10.60
C ALA A 43 1.87 -18.24 -11.98
N VAL A 44 1.97 -19.40 -12.61
CA VAL A 44 2.41 -19.59 -14.01
C VAL A 44 1.38 -20.46 -14.75
N PRO A 45 1.36 -20.47 -16.09
CA PRO A 45 0.37 -21.21 -16.86
C PRO A 45 0.36 -22.70 -16.56
N LYS A 46 -0.82 -23.30 -16.65
CA LYS A 46 -1.03 -24.77 -16.57
C LYS A 46 -0.56 -25.41 -15.26
N GLN A 47 -0.16 -24.63 -14.26
CA GLN A 47 0.30 -25.11 -12.98
C GLN A 47 -0.55 -24.54 -11.85
N HIS A 48 -0.59 -25.22 -10.69
CA HIS A 48 -1.23 -24.68 -9.50
C HIS A 48 -0.42 -23.51 -8.97
N SER A 49 -1.10 -22.45 -8.54
CA SER A 49 -0.44 -21.32 -7.86
C SER A 49 0.27 -21.80 -6.60
N PHE A 50 1.52 -21.38 -6.43
CA PHE A 50 2.23 -21.53 -5.18
C PHE A 50 1.84 -20.41 -4.23
N LYS A 51 1.48 -20.74 -2.98
CA LYS A 51 1.08 -19.78 -1.96
C LYS A 51 1.71 -20.12 -0.63
N TRP A 52 2.17 -19.11 0.12
CA TRP A 52 2.86 -19.33 1.39
C TRP A 52 2.57 -18.23 2.41
N PHE A 53 2.80 -18.52 3.70
CA PHE A 53 2.78 -17.55 4.78
C PHE A 53 4.15 -16.90 4.98
N GLY A 54 4.17 -15.62 5.40
CA GLY A 54 5.38 -14.91 5.76
C GLY A 54 6.09 -14.29 4.58
N VAL A 55 7.42 -14.16 4.65
CA VAL A 55 8.25 -13.47 3.66
C VAL A 55 8.76 -14.42 2.59
N VAL A 56 8.97 -13.86 1.40
CA VAL A 56 9.42 -14.61 0.20
C VAL A 56 10.74 -15.33 0.49
N SER A 57 11.76 -14.61 0.93
CA SER A 57 13.12 -15.17 1.14
C SER A 57 13.17 -16.35 2.13
N GLN A 58 12.41 -16.28 3.22
CA GLN A 58 12.35 -17.37 4.19
C GLN A 58 11.67 -18.62 3.61
N SER A 59 10.56 -18.42 2.90
CA SER A 59 9.78 -19.51 2.33
C SER A 59 10.50 -20.22 1.18
N VAL A 60 11.27 -19.47 0.39
CA VAL A 60 12.14 -20.04 -0.66
C VAL A 60 13.17 -20.98 -0.06
N GLY A 61 13.80 -20.60 1.07
CA GLY A 61 14.73 -21.46 1.80
C GLY A 61 14.09 -22.73 2.37
N GLU A 62 12.79 -22.68 2.75
CA GLU A 62 12.07 -23.83 3.31
C GLU A 62 11.51 -24.80 2.26
N LYS A 63 11.21 -24.34 1.04
CA LYS A 63 10.55 -25.14 0.00
C LYS A 63 11.17 -24.99 -1.41
N PRO A 64 12.48 -25.07 -1.56
CA PRO A 64 13.14 -24.79 -2.84
C PRO A 64 12.70 -25.73 -3.97
N GLN A 65 12.46 -27.01 -3.69
CA GLN A 65 12.06 -27.99 -4.72
C GLN A 65 10.68 -27.70 -5.33
N THR A 66 9.73 -27.22 -4.54
CA THR A 66 8.39 -26.86 -5.04
C THR A 66 8.46 -25.66 -5.98
N LEU A 67 9.30 -24.68 -5.65
CA LEU A 67 9.50 -23.49 -6.48
C LEU A 67 10.30 -23.80 -7.75
N ILE A 68 11.32 -24.67 -7.67
CA ILE A 68 12.13 -25.11 -8.82
C ILE A 68 11.27 -25.81 -9.88
N ARG A 69 10.20 -26.49 -9.48
CA ARG A 69 9.27 -27.16 -10.41
C ARG A 69 8.36 -26.18 -11.16
N LEU A 70 8.19 -24.96 -10.66
CA LEU A 70 7.42 -23.96 -11.33
C LEU A 70 8.27 -23.35 -12.46
N ALA A 71 7.76 -23.39 -13.67
CA ALA A 71 8.40 -22.82 -14.83
C ALA A 71 7.35 -22.29 -15.79
N GLY A 72 7.64 -21.17 -16.42
CA GLY A 72 6.82 -20.54 -17.43
C GLY A 72 7.49 -19.28 -17.95
N ASN A 73 7.13 -18.86 -19.15
CA ASN A 73 7.60 -17.61 -19.76
C ASN A 73 6.68 -16.42 -19.45
N VAL A 74 5.58 -16.67 -18.76
CA VAL A 74 4.66 -15.65 -18.23
C VAL A 74 4.22 -16.06 -16.82
N GLY A 75 3.98 -15.08 -15.97
CA GLY A 75 3.44 -15.35 -14.63
C GLY A 75 3.11 -14.08 -13.86
N ILE A 76 2.40 -14.25 -12.76
CA ILE A 76 2.02 -13.17 -11.84
C ILE A 76 2.39 -13.53 -10.41
N GLY A 77 2.57 -12.49 -9.59
CA GLY A 77 2.87 -12.66 -8.18
C GLY A 77 2.17 -11.61 -7.31
N HIS A 78 2.06 -11.91 -6.03
CA HIS A 78 1.37 -11.06 -5.06
C HIS A 78 1.98 -11.21 -3.67
N VAL A 79 2.19 -10.10 -2.97
CA VAL A 79 2.39 -10.05 -1.52
C VAL A 79 1.13 -9.47 -0.88
N ARG A 80 0.58 -10.17 0.13
CA ARG A 80 -0.75 -9.87 0.65
C ARG A 80 -0.75 -9.40 2.09
N TYR A 81 -1.63 -8.44 2.33
CA TYR A 81 -2.19 -8.11 3.63
C TYR A 81 -3.69 -8.43 3.68
N SER A 82 -4.19 -8.86 4.84
CA SER A 82 -5.63 -9.17 5.03
C SER A 82 -6.41 -7.95 5.46
N THR A 83 -7.17 -7.35 4.54
CA THR A 83 -8.06 -6.20 4.82
C THR A 83 -9.38 -6.62 5.42
N THR A 84 -10.09 -7.50 4.74
CA THR A 84 -11.48 -7.85 5.00
C THR A 84 -11.69 -9.31 5.35
N ALA A 85 -10.79 -10.22 4.94
CA ALA A 85 -10.91 -11.66 5.15
C ALA A 85 -9.83 -12.20 6.09
N LYS A 86 -10.10 -13.36 6.72
CA LYS A 86 -9.11 -14.06 7.56
C LYS A 86 -7.84 -14.38 6.76
N THR A 87 -6.67 -14.30 7.44
CA THR A 87 -5.38 -14.73 6.88
C THR A 87 -5.35 -16.26 6.79
N ILE A 88 -5.86 -16.79 5.70
CA ILE A 88 -5.81 -18.21 5.34
C ILE A 88 -5.25 -18.34 3.91
N LEU A 89 -4.60 -19.44 3.60
CA LEU A 89 -4.00 -19.65 2.27
C LEU A 89 -5.00 -19.63 1.12
N ARG A 90 -6.29 -19.96 1.37
CA ARG A 90 -7.35 -19.85 0.37
C ARG A 90 -7.49 -18.41 -0.15
N ASN A 91 -7.35 -17.44 0.74
CA ASN A 91 -7.49 -16.02 0.41
C ASN A 91 -6.17 -15.37 -0.07
N ALA A 92 -5.07 -16.12 -0.05
CA ALA A 92 -3.82 -15.64 -0.63
C ALA A 92 -3.93 -15.58 -2.16
N HIS A 93 -3.41 -14.49 -2.74
CA HIS A 93 -3.33 -14.31 -4.19
C HIS A 93 -2.07 -14.98 -4.76
N PRO A 94 -2.05 -15.25 -6.08
CA PRO A 94 -3.12 -15.08 -7.06
C PRO A 94 -4.31 -16.01 -6.84
N LEU A 95 -5.53 -15.51 -7.16
CA LEU A 95 -6.78 -16.29 -7.05
C LEU A 95 -7.14 -16.89 -8.41
N GLN A 96 -7.51 -18.16 -8.43
CA GLN A 96 -8.05 -18.82 -9.62
C GLN A 96 -9.51 -18.43 -9.82
N ILE A 97 -9.86 -17.95 -10.99
CA ILE A 97 -11.21 -17.54 -11.39
C ILE A 97 -11.64 -18.37 -12.61
N GLY A 98 -12.87 -18.81 -12.61
CA GLY A 98 -13.45 -19.62 -13.68
C GLY A 98 -13.26 -21.13 -13.49
N GLU A 99 -13.74 -21.91 -14.45
CA GLU A 99 -13.76 -23.36 -14.41
C GLU A 99 -12.44 -23.94 -14.96
N LYS A 100 -12.00 -25.06 -14.40
CA LYS A 100 -10.79 -25.73 -14.86
C LYS A 100 -11.00 -26.23 -16.31
N GLY A 101 -10.10 -25.83 -17.22
CA GLY A 101 -10.16 -26.21 -18.62
C GLY A 101 -10.92 -25.23 -19.52
N ASP A 102 -11.55 -24.19 -18.97
CA ASP A 102 -12.10 -23.09 -19.75
C ASP A 102 -10.96 -22.08 -20.09
N GLU A 103 -10.75 -21.82 -21.37
CA GLU A 103 -9.74 -20.85 -21.86
C GLU A 103 -9.97 -19.42 -21.35
N ARG A 104 -11.20 -19.11 -20.92
CA ARG A 104 -11.57 -17.82 -20.33
C ARG A 104 -11.24 -17.73 -18.86
N SER A 105 -10.88 -18.86 -18.24
CA SER A 105 -10.38 -18.86 -16.85
C SER A 105 -9.06 -18.12 -16.75
N PHE A 106 -8.81 -17.51 -15.59
CA PHE A 106 -7.62 -16.71 -15.36
C PHE A 106 -7.22 -16.73 -13.88
N GLN A 107 -6.04 -16.22 -13.60
CA GLN A 107 -5.57 -15.97 -12.25
C GLN A 107 -5.39 -14.48 -12.03
N ILE A 108 -5.83 -13.96 -10.87
CA ILE A 108 -5.84 -12.54 -10.56
C ILE A 108 -5.02 -12.23 -9.30
N ALA A 109 -4.16 -11.21 -9.40
CA ALA A 109 -3.51 -10.54 -8.29
C ALA A 109 -4.09 -9.12 -8.16
N HIS A 110 -4.65 -8.78 -7.00
CA HIS A 110 -5.35 -7.52 -6.76
C HIS A 110 -4.75 -6.78 -5.57
N ASN A 111 -4.42 -5.51 -5.78
CA ASN A 111 -4.06 -4.53 -4.76
C ASN A 111 -5.15 -3.46 -4.69
N GLY A 112 -5.92 -3.45 -3.61
CA GLY A 112 -7.01 -2.50 -3.41
C GLY A 112 -8.14 -3.07 -2.57
N THR A 113 -9.24 -2.33 -2.49
CA THR A 113 -10.49 -2.74 -1.83
C THR A 113 -11.67 -2.23 -2.61
N LEU A 114 -12.62 -3.10 -2.89
CA LEU A 114 -13.86 -2.80 -3.59
C LEU A 114 -15.06 -3.06 -2.69
N GLU A 115 -16.10 -2.24 -2.83
CA GLU A 115 -17.36 -2.41 -2.08
C GLU A 115 -18.05 -3.69 -2.51
N ARG A 116 -18.14 -4.63 -1.56
CA ARG A 116 -18.67 -5.97 -1.80
C ARG A 116 -20.12 -5.96 -2.26
N GLU A 117 -20.96 -5.16 -1.61
CA GLU A 117 -22.41 -5.07 -1.87
C GLU A 117 -22.69 -4.64 -3.30
N LEU A 118 -21.91 -3.67 -3.80
CA LEU A 118 -22.06 -3.18 -5.17
C LEU A 118 -21.59 -4.21 -6.21
N LEU A 119 -20.52 -4.95 -5.90
CA LEU A 119 -20.09 -6.08 -6.75
C LEU A 119 -21.14 -7.19 -6.82
N VAL A 120 -21.80 -7.48 -5.70
CA VAL A 120 -22.92 -8.46 -5.67
C VAL A 120 -24.08 -7.98 -6.55
N ASP A 121 -24.40 -6.69 -6.52
CA ASP A 121 -25.45 -6.12 -7.38
C ASP A 121 -25.04 -6.25 -8.86
N GLY A 122 -23.78 -5.95 -9.21
CA GLY A 122 -23.27 -6.16 -10.57
C GLY A 122 -23.34 -7.62 -11.03
N LEU A 123 -23.05 -8.57 -10.15
CA LEU A 123 -23.20 -10.00 -10.46
C LEU A 123 -24.66 -10.40 -10.70
N LYS A 124 -25.61 -9.85 -9.94
CA LYS A 124 -27.06 -10.09 -10.17
C LYS A 124 -27.51 -9.60 -11.55
N GLU A 125 -27.06 -8.42 -11.98
CA GLU A 125 -27.31 -7.90 -13.34
C GLU A 125 -26.72 -8.82 -14.42
N LEU A 126 -25.62 -9.49 -14.10
CA LEU A 126 -25.06 -10.54 -14.94
C LEU A 126 -25.72 -11.91 -14.74
N GLY A 127 -26.89 -12.00 -14.05
CA GLY A 127 -27.61 -13.25 -13.83
C GLY A 127 -26.85 -14.28 -12.98
N VAL A 128 -25.93 -13.82 -12.13
CA VAL A 128 -25.09 -14.68 -11.27
C VAL A 128 -25.42 -14.45 -9.81
N GLN A 129 -25.75 -15.54 -9.11
CA GLN A 129 -25.91 -15.50 -7.66
C GLN A 129 -24.55 -15.62 -6.99
N ALA A 130 -24.14 -14.59 -6.25
CA ALA A 130 -22.88 -14.60 -5.51
C ALA A 130 -23.01 -15.47 -4.25
N PRO A 131 -22.08 -16.42 -3.98
CA PRO A 131 -22.00 -17.11 -2.70
C PRO A 131 -21.64 -16.15 -1.55
N GLY A 132 -22.17 -16.46 -0.33
CA GLY A 132 -22.05 -15.56 0.83
C GLY A 132 -20.66 -15.22 1.35
N GLU A 133 -19.65 -16.08 1.08
CA GLU A 133 -18.33 -16.01 1.72
C GLU A 133 -17.16 -15.53 0.82
N LEU A 134 -17.45 -15.01 -0.39
CA LEU A 134 -16.41 -14.58 -1.31
C LEU A 134 -15.80 -13.24 -0.91
N THR A 135 -14.50 -13.06 -1.18
CA THR A 135 -13.79 -11.78 -1.07
C THR A 135 -14.22 -10.84 -2.20
N ASP A 136 -13.96 -9.53 -2.05
CA ASP A 136 -14.15 -8.53 -3.10
C ASP A 136 -13.38 -8.90 -4.38
N SER A 137 -12.16 -9.40 -4.25
CA SER A 137 -11.34 -9.85 -5.38
C SER A 137 -11.93 -11.05 -6.11
N GLU A 138 -12.54 -12.01 -5.40
CA GLU A 138 -13.24 -13.14 -5.99
C GLU A 138 -14.51 -12.68 -6.73
N LEU A 139 -15.30 -11.79 -6.12
CA LEU A 139 -16.52 -11.24 -6.75
C LEU A 139 -16.19 -10.43 -8.01
N PHE A 140 -15.14 -9.60 -7.94
CA PHE A 140 -14.65 -8.86 -9.10
C PHE A 140 -14.21 -9.78 -10.22
N GLY A 141 -13.40 -10.79 -9.89
CA GLY A 141 -12.98 -11.82 -10.86
C GLY A 141 -14.16 -12.57 -11.46
N MET A 142 -15.16 -12.96 -10.65
CA MET A 142 -16.37 -13.61 -11.15
C MET A 142 -17.14 -12.75 -12.16
N GLY A 143 -17.26 -11.45 -11.90
CA GLY A 143 -17.89 -10.51 -12.81
C GLY A 143 -17.16 -10.44 -14.16
N LEU A 144 -15.83 -10.30 -14.13
CA LEU A 144 -15.00 -10.32 -15.34
C LEU A 144 -15.17 -11.63 -16.11
N TYR A 145 -15.11 -12.77 -15.43
CA TYR A 145 -15.28 -14.08 -16.04
C TYR A 145 -16.64 -14.23 -16.73
N GLN A 146 -17.72 -13.78 -16.11
CA GLN A 146 -19.07 -13.83 -16.71
C GLN A 146 -19.17 -12.93 -17.96
N CYS A 147 -18.54 -11.77 -17.96
CA CYS A 147 -18.48 -10.92 -19.15
C CYS A 147 -17.72 -11.62 -20.29
N LEU A 148 -16.58 -12.24 -20.01
CA LEU A 148 -15.79 -13.01 -20.98
C LEU A 148 -16.57 -14.23 -21.52
N ARG A 149 -17.33 -14.93 -20.68
CA ARG A 149 -18.21 -16.02 -21.11
C ARG A 149 -19.29 -15.56 -22.07
N ARG A 150 -19.71 -14.32 -22.02
CA ARG A 150 -20.67 -13.69 -22.94
C ARG A 150 -20.02 -13.16 -24.22
N GLY A 151 -18.75 -13.47 -24.46
CA GLY A 151 -18.00 -13.07 -25.65
C GLY A 151 -17.44 -11.65 -25.64
N LYS A 152 -17.47 -10.96 -24.48
CA LYS A 152 -16.88 -9.64 -24.35
C LYS A 152 -15.36 -9.72 -24.35
N THR A 153 -14.71 -8.69 -24.86
CA THR A 153 -13.27 -8.43 -24.71
C THR A 153 -12.95 -8.06 -23.28
N TRP A 154 -11.66 -8.02 -22.91
CA TRP A 154 -11.24 -7.56 -21.60
C TRP A 154 -11.67 -6.13 -21.31
N THR A 155 -11.50 -5.22 -22.27
CA THR A 155 -11.92 -3.80 -22.13
C THR A 155 -13.41 -3.72 -21.86
N GLU A 156 -14.26 -4.36 -22.70
CA GLU A 156 -15.71 -4.40 -22.53
C GLU A 156 -16.15 -5.05 -21.21
N ALA A 157 -15.37 -6.02 -20.69
CA ALA A 157 -15.65 -6.64 -19.40
C ALA A 157 -15.41 -5.66 -18.24
N PHE A 158 -14.30 -4.92 -18.27
CA PHE A 158 -14.04 -3.86 -17.30
C PHE A 158 -15.04 -2.70 -17.41
N GLU A 159 -15.38 -2.26 -18.62
CA GLU A 159 -16.43 -1.24 -18.86
C GLU A 159 -17.78 -1.65 -18.26
N SER A 160 -18.18 -2.91 -18.48
CA SER A 160 -19.45 -3.45 -17.97
C SER A 160 -19.53 -3.49 -16.46
N LEU A 161 -18.40 -3.75 -15.81
CA LEU A 161 -18.32 -3.76 -14.34
C LEU A 161 -18.06 -2.39 -13.75
N ASN A 162 -17.54 -1.44 -14.51
CA ASN A 162 -17.15 -0.13 -14.01
C ASN A 162 -18.22 0.55 -13.15
N PRO A 163 -19.54 0.51 -13.45
CA PRO A 163 -20.57 1.07 -12.57
C PRO A 163 -20.64 0.45 -11.18
N TYR A 164 -20.14 -0.77 -11.01
CA TYR A 164 -20.17 -1.55 -9.76
C TYR A 164 -18.81 -1.56 -9.04
N LEU A 165 -17.78 -0.92 -9.62
CA LEU A 165 -16.45 -0.81 -9.01
C LEU A 165 -16.39 0.47 -8.16
N ASN A 166 -16.71 0.34 -6.88
CA ASN A 166 -16.61 1.42 -5.90
C ASN A 166 -15.49 1.14 -4.91
N GLY A 167 -14.46 1.95 -4.91
CA GLY A 167 -13.24 1.75 -4.14
C GLY A 167 -11.99 1.89 -5.00
N SER A 168 -10.95 1.12 -4.70
CA SER A 168 -9.66 1.19 -5.40
C SER A 168 -9.21 -0.17 -5.89
N PHE A 169 -8.52 -0.23 -7.04
CA PHE A 169 -7.84 -1.42 -7.49
C PHE A 169 -6.67 -1.13 -8.43
N SER A 170 -5.63 -1.93 -8.30
CA SER A 170 -4.64 -2.23 -9.34
C SER A 170 -4.56 -3.73 -9.46
N VAL A 171 -4.73 -4.26 -10.66
CA VAL A 171 -4.77 -5.71 -10.89
C VAL A 171 -3.79 -6.13 -11.95
N VAL A 172 -3.23 -7.33 -11.76
CA VAL A 172 -2.49 -8.06 -12.78
C VAL A 172 -3.11 -9.44 -12.91
N ILE A 173 -3.48 -9.81 -14.14
CA ILE A 173 -4.20 -11.04 -14.46
C ILE A 173 -3.35 -11.86 -15.41
N LEU A 174 -3.21 -13.15 -15.13
CA LEU A 174 -2.66 -14.15 -16.03
C LEU A 174 -3.82 -14.89 -16.69
N THR A 175 -3.97 -14.72 -18.01
CA THR A 175 -5.06 -15.31 -18.78
C THR A 175 -4.79 -16.77 -19.16
N GLY A 176 -5.85 -17.52 -19.48
CA GLY A 176 -5.71 -18.87 -20.03
C GLY A 176 -4.98 -18.95 -21.37
N LYS A 177 -4.83 -17.81 -22.06
CA LYS A 177 -4.05 -17.67 -23.30
C LYS A 177 -2.58 -17.29 -23.07
N GLU A 178 -2.12 -17.36 -21.83
CA GLU A 178 -0.74 -17.01 -21.45
C GLU A 178 -0.36 -15.55 -21.74
N GLU A 179 -1.32 -14.65 -21.53
CA GLU A 179 -1.14 -13.21 -21.66
C GLU A 179 -1.28 -12.55 -20.28
N LEU A 180 -0.76 -11.33 -20.13
CA LEU A 180 -1.03 -10.49 -18.96
C LEU A 180 -2.05 -9.42 -19.31
N ILE A 181 -3.00 -9.21 -18.38
CA ILE A 181 -3.84 -8.01 -18.37
C ILE A 181 -3.46 -7.22 -17.12
N ALA A 182 -3.17 -5.95 -17.29
CA ALA A 182 -2.89 -5.02 -16.19
C ALA A 182 -3.87 -3.85 -16.26
N ALA A 183 -4.53 -3.53 -15.15
CA ALA A 183 -5.49 -2.44 -15.11
C ALA A 183 -5.47 -1.71 -13.77
N MET A 184 -5.77 -0.42 -13.82
CA MET A 184 -5.86 0.48 -12.68
C MET A 184 -7.25 1.11 -12.62
N ASP A 185 -7.77 1.34 -11.41
CA ASP A 185 -9.05 2.04 -11.23
C ASP A 185 -9.04 3.44 -11.88
N GLY A 186 -10.24 3.94 -12.18
CA GLY A 186 -10.40 5.20 -12.91
C GLY A 186 -9.94 6.44 -12.16
N LYS A 187 -9.60 6.36 -10.88
CA LYS A 187 -9.12 7.47 -10.06
C LYS A 187 -7.60 7.39 -9.75
N GLY A 188 -6.97 6.23 -9.99
CA GLY A 188 -5.55 6.04 -9.77
C GLY A 188 -5.14 6.00 -8.31
N PHE A 189 -5.96 5.38 -7.44
CA PHE A 189 -5.64 5.31 -6.01
C PHE A 189 -4.37 4.52 -5.70
N ARG A 190 -4.11 3.45 -6.46
CA ARG A 190 -3.00 2.53 -6.23
C ARG A 190 -2.03 2.52 -7.40
N PRO A 191 -0.72 2.65 -7.15
CA PRO A 191 0.25 2.72 -8.23
C PRO A 191 0.36 1.39 -8.99
N LEU A 192 0.66 1.50 -10.29
CA LEU A 192 1.01 0.39 -11.16
C LEU A 192 1.87 0.92 -12.30
N CYS A 193 2.99 0.26 -12.60
CA CYS A 193 3.91 0.68 -13.64
C CYS A 193 4.30 -0.45 -14.57
N LEU A 194 4.72 -0.09 -15.78
CA LEU A 194 5.23 -0.96 -16.83
C LEU A 194 6.73 -0.74 -17.00
N GLY A 195 7.50 -1.81 -17.08
CA GLY A 195 8.93 -1.82 -17.35
C GLY A 195 9.34 -2.83 -18.40
N TRP A 196 10.61 -2.74 -18.80
CA TRP A 196 11.25 -3.62 -19.77
C TRP A 196 12.58 -4.13 -19.24
N HIS A 197 12.75 -5.45 -19.26
CA HIS A 197 14.00 -6.12 -18.90
C HIS A 197 14.70 -6.62 -20.17
N TRP A 198 15.86 -6.06 -20.46
CA TRP A 198 16.54 -6.26 -21.72
C TRP A 198 17.14 -7.67 -21.90
N GLU A 199 17.78 -8.21 -20.86
CA GLU A 199 18.47 -9.50 -20.94
C GLU A 199 17.55 -10.67 -21.28
N THR A 200 16.32 -10.65 -20.75
CA THR A 200 15.33 -11.71 -20.98
C THR A 200 14.24 -11.27 -21.95
N SER A 201 14.36 -10.08 -22.55
CA SER A 201 13.32 -9.49 -23.40
C SER A 201 11.95 -9.60 -22.78
N SER A 202 11.79 -9.10 -21.53
CA SER A 202 10.58 -9.30 -20.76
C SER A 202 9.87 -7.98 -20.46
N HIS A 203 8.55 -7.98 -20.62
CA HIS A 203 7.69 -6.96 -20.03
C HIS A 203 7.46 -7.27 -18.56
N VAL A 204 7.57 -6.25 -17.72
CA VAL A 204 7.34 -6.34 -16.28
C VAL A 204 6.29 -5.31 -15.89
N VAL A 205 5.23 -5.75 -15.22
CA VAL A 205 4.24 -4.87 -14.56
C VAL A 205 4.43 -5.01 -13.05
N ALA A 206 4.48 -3.92 -12.31
CA ALA A 206 4.64 -3.96 -10.86
C ALA A 206 3.90 -2.81 -10.18
N SER A 207 3.52 -3.00 -8.91
CA SER A 207 2.95 -1.94 -8.08
C SER A 207 3.87 -0.74 -7.93
N GLU A 208 5.20 -0.96 -7.91
CA GLU A 208 6.20 0.09 -7.73
C GLU A 208 7.44 -0.13 -8.60
N SER A 209 8.07 0.97 -8.99
CA SER A 209 9.30 0.92 -9.79
C SER A 209 10.50 0.32 -9.06
N CYS A 210 10.51 0.27 -7.72
CA CYS A 210 11.56 -0.41 -6.97
C CYS A 210 11.65 -1.91 -7.29
N ALA A 211 10.54 -2.54 -7.71
CA ALA A 211 10.56 -3.92 -8.19
C ALA A 211 11.25 -4.03 -9.56
N LEU A 212 11.11 -3.02 -10.41
CA LEU A 212 11.84 -2.94 -11.67
C LEU A 212 13.35 -2.76 -11.43
N ASP A 213 13.71 -1.86 -10.51
CA ASP A 213 15.10 -1.63 -10.12
C ASP A 213 15.77 -2.91 -9.61
N ALA A 214 15.07 -3.68 -8.76
CA ALA A 214 15.54 -4.97 -8.24
C ALA A 214 15.75 -6.04 -9.33
N LEU A 215 15.07 -5.89 -10.46
CA LEU A 215 15.18 -6.78 -11.62
C LEU A 215 16.14 -6.23 -12.69
N ASN A 216 16.79 -5.09 -12.49
CA ASN A 216 17.51 -4.35 -13.54
C ASN A 216 16.64 -4.04 -14.77
N ALA A 217 15.32 -3.92 -14.58
CA ALA A 217 14.38 -3.54 -15.62
C ALA A 217 14.22 -2.02 -15.67
N ARG A 218 14.15 -1.47 -16.89
CA ARG A 218 13.91 -0.05 -17.09
C ARG A 218 12.43 0.28 -16.95
N LEU A 219 12.09 1.28 -16.14
CA LEU A 219 10.75 1.87 -16.10
C LEU A 219 10.44 2.48 -17.48
N ILE A 220 9.33 2.04 -18.10
CA ILE A 220 8.80 2.64 -19.32
C ILE A 220 7.88 3.79 -18.96
N ARG A 221 6.83 3.51 -18.17
CA ARG A 221 5.84 4.49 -17.69
C ARG A 221 4.96 3.93 -16.58
N ASP A 222 4.25 4.80 -15.91
CA ASP A 222 3.12 4.43 -15.08
C ASP A 222 1.91 4.04 -15.94
N ILE A 223 1.05 3.15 -15.44
CA ILE A 223 -0.23 2.82 -16.05
C ILE A 223 -1.23 3.88 -15.62
N GLN A 224 -1.98 4.44 -16.56
CA GLN A 224 -2.85 5.57 -16.31
C GLN A 224 -4.18 5.15 -15.65
N PRO A 225 -4.80 6.02 -14.82
CA PRO A 225 -6.12 5.75 -14.27
C PRO A 225 -7.15 5.41 -15.35
N GLY A 226 -7.88 4.32 -15.16
CA GLY A 226 -8.86 3.81 -16.13
C GLY A 226 -8.28 3.11 -17.36
N GLU A 227 -6.96 2.93 -17.38
CA GLU A 227 -6.27 2.19 -18.45
C GLU A 227 -6.27 0.70 -18.18
N ILE A 228 -6.35 -0.07 -19.27
CA ILE A 228 -6.14 -1.50 -19.33
C ILE A 228 -5.04 -1.81 -20.37
N LEU A 229 -4.03 -2.57 -19.96
CA LEU A 229 -2.98 -3.07 -20.85
C LEU A 229 -3.17 -4.56 -21.06
N ARG A 230 -3.07 -4.99 -22.32
CA ARG A 230 -2.89 -6.38 -22.71
C ARG A 230 -1.43 -6.56 -23.18
N ILE A 231 -0.73 -7.46 -22.53
CA ILE A 231 0.67 -7.78 -22.80
C ILE A 231 0.74 -9.23 -23.28
N SER A 232 1.16 -9.43 -24.50
CA SER A 232 1.24 -10.73 -25.16
C SER A 232 2.57 -10.90 -25.89
N LYS A 233 2.75 -11.99 -26.59
CA LYS A 233 3.92 -12.21 -27.48
C LYS A 233 3.98 -11.19 -28.62
N ASP A 234 2.85 -10.59 -29.01
CA ASP A 234 2.74 -9.58 -30.06
C ASP A 234 3.14 -8.17 -29.56
N GLY A 235 3.36 -8.01 -28.25
CA GLY A 235 3.72 -6.75 -27.60
C GLY A 235 2.68 -6.25 -26.62
N VAL A 236 2.64 -4.93 -26.42
CA VAL A 236 1.77 -4.25 -25.46
C VAL A 236 0.71 -3.44 -26.20
N ALA A 237 -0.54 -3.75 -25.97
CA ALA A 237 -1.69 -2.97 -26.44
C ALA A 237 -2.39 -2.33 -25.22
N GLY A 238 -2.67 -1.03 -25.32
CA GLY A 238 -3.38 -0.26 -24.29
C GLY A 238 -4.75 0.18 -24.78
N ASP A 239 -5.72 0.21 -23.86
CA ASP A 239 -7.07 0.71 -24.09
C ASP A 239 -7.60 1.38 -22.82
N ARG A 240 -8.77 1.99 -22.85
CA ARG A 240 -9.40 2.62 -21.69
C ARG A 240 -10.79 2.07 -21.46
N PHE A 241 -11.05 1.61 -20.25
CA PHE A 241 -12.38 1.18 -19.80
C PHE A 241 -13.13 2.28 -19.01
N SER A 242 -12.47 3.39 -18.71
CA SER A 242 -13.06 4.49 -17.96
C SER A 242 -12.43 5.83 -18.34
N ASP A 243 -13.27 6.79 -18.74
CA ASP A 243 -12.89 8.17 -19.05
C ASP A 243 -13.02 9.06 -17.80
N VAL A 244 -12.25 8.77 -16.77
CA VAL A 244 -12.24 9.61 -15.57
C VAL A 244 -11.33 10.82 -15.81
N LYS A 245 -11.89 12.02 -15.65
CA LYS A 245 -11.16 13.30 -15.79
C LYS A 245 -10.46 13.74 -14.50
N GLU A 246 -10.85 13.16 -13.36
CA GLU A 246 -10.35 13.54 -12.03
C GLU A 246 -9.60 12.40 -11.40
N HIS A 247 -8.33 12.62 -11.11
CA HIS A 247 -7.50 11.67 -10.38
C HIS A 247 -7.72 11.81 -8.86
N ALA A 248 -7.39 10.76 -8.11
CA ALA A 248 -7.42 10.77 -6.65
C ALA A 248 -6.29 9.89 -6.09
N HIS A 249 -5.06 10.21 -6.46
CA HIS A 249 -3.88 9.48 -5.99
C HIS A 249 -3.80 9.51 -4.47
N CYS A 250 -3.46 8.38 -3.86
CA CYS A 250 -3.33 8.29 -2.41
C CYS A 250 -2.00 8.92 -1.95
N PRO A 251 -2.00 10.04 -1.21
CA PRO A 251 -0.76 10.68 -0.77
C PRO A 251 0.01 9.87 0.28
N PHE A 252 -0.61 8.86 0.91
CA PHE A 252 0.09 7.90 1.76
C PHE A 252 1.10 7.03 1.00
N GLU A 253 0.91 6.82 -0.29
CA GLU A 253 1.91 6.14 -1.10
C GLU A 253 3.23 6.91 -1.05
N TYR A 254 3.21 8.23 -1.18
CA TYR A 254 4.40 9.07 -1.13
C TYR A 254 4.98 9.24 0.28
N THR A 255 4.15 9.39 1.30
CA THR A 255 4.62 9.70 2.66
C THR A 255 5.06 8.50 3.46
N TYR A 256 4.42 7.34 3.22
CA TYR A 256 4.64 6.17 4.06
C TYR A 256 4.88 4.87 3.28
N PHE A 257 3.97 4.47 2.36
CA PHE A 257 3.95 3.11 1.84
C PHE A 257 5.04 2.79 0.85
N ALA A 258 5.19 3.62 -0.19
CA ALA A 258 6.10 3.31 -1.28
C ALA A 258 7.56 3.31 -0.82
N HIS A 259 8.35 2.47 -1.45
CA HIS A 259 9.79 2.44 -1.21
C HIS A 259 10.42 3.79 -1.58
N PRO A 260 11.37 4.32 -0.81
CA PRO A 260 11.97 5.63 -1.10
C PRO A 260 12.59 5.75 -2.50
N THR A 261 13.09 4.66 -3.08
CA THR A 261 13.64 4.67 -4.44
C THR A 261 12.58 4.72 -5.53
N SER A 262 11.33 4.38 -5.20
CA SER A 262 10.24 4.31 -6.17
C SER A 262 9.93 5.67 -6.80
N ARG A 263 9.49 5.61 -8.06
CA ARG A 263 8.82 6.69 -8.77
C ARG A 263 7.36 6.31 -8.97
N ILE A 264 6.46 7.24 -8.68
CA ILE A 264 5.02 7.11 -8.88
C ILE A 264 4.58 8.38 -9.61
N GLU A 265 3.88 8.25 -10.73
CA GLU A 265 3.52 9.38 -11.60
C GLU A 265 4.73 10.27 -11.93
N GLY A 266 5.87 9.66 -12.22
CA GLY A 266 7.13 10.34 -12.48
C GLY A 266 7.79 11.01 -11.26
N ILE A 267 7.14 11.02 -10.09
CA ILE A 267 7.59 11.72 -8.87
C ILE A 267 8.38 10.74 -8.00
N ASN A 268 9.60 11.11 -7.61
CA ASN A 268 10.45 10.29 -6.75
C ASN A 268 10.06 10.42 -5.28
N VAL A 269 9.75 9.29 -4.63
CA VAL A 269 9.26 9.23 -3.24
C VAL A 269 10.25 9.78 -2.23
N TYR A 270 11.56 9.51 -2.37
CA TYR A 270 12.58 10.05 -1.48
C TYR A 270 12.62 11.59 -1.52
N SER A 271 12.57 12.16 -2.73
CA SER A 271 12.55 13.61 -2.91
C SER A 271 11.31 14.24 -2.29
N VAL A 272 10.15 13.63 -2.45
CA VAL A 272 8.90 14.05 -1.80
C VAL A 272 9.05 14.11 -0.29
N ARG A 273 9.48 13.02 0.34
CA ARG A 273 9.64 12.99 1.80
C ARG A 273 10.63 14.05 2.29
N LYS A 274 11.74 14.23 1.58
CA LYS A 274 12.71 15.27 1.89
C LYS A 274 12.13 16.68 1.76
N ASN A 275 11.34 16.95 0.72
CA ASN A 275 10.66 18.23 0.54
C ASN A 275 9.63 18.50 1.63
N ILE A 276 8.83 17.50 2.01
CA ILE A 276 7.88 17.64 3.15
C ILE A 276 8.63 17.99 4.43
N GLY A 277 9.79 17.40 4.69
CA GLY A 277 10.62 17.74 5.83
C GLY A 277 11.08 19.20 5.82
N ARG A 278 11.48 19.75 4.66
CA ARG A 278 11.82 21.17 4.52
C ARG A 278 10.62 22.09 4.82
N ILE A 279 9.45 21.72 4.33
CA ILE A 279 8.20 22.46 4.58
C ILE A 279 7.86 22.46 6.07
N LEU A 280 8.02 21.32 6.76
CA LEU A 280 7.83 21.24 8.21
C LEU A 280 8.79 22.18 8.97
N ALA A 281 10.05 22.31 8.52
CA ALA A 281 11.01 23.24 9.12
C ALA A 281 10.64 24.72 8.91
N GLU A 282 10.00 25.04 7.78
CA GLU A 282 9.47 26.39 7.52
C GLU A 282 8.24 26.70 8.38
N LYS A 283 7.41 25.68 8.63
CA LYS A 283 6.15 25.81 9.37
C LYS A 283 6.36 25.78 10.89
N TYR A 284 7.29 24.97 11.37
CA TYR A 284 7.56 24.74 12.78
C TYR A 284 9.04 24.99 13.08
N ALA A 285 9.36 26.22 13.43
CA ALA A 285 10.69 26.57 13.97
C ALA A 285 10.77 26.06 15.42
N VAL A 286 11.63 25.08 15.67
CA VAL A 286 11.84 24.47 16.99
C VAL A 286 13.26 24.74 17.45
N ASP A 287 13.45 25.19 18.67
CA ASP A 287 14.77 25.26 19.30
C ASP A 287 15.13 23.86 19.84
N ALA A 288 16.02 23.17 19.17
CA ALA A 288 16.42 21.80 19.51
C ALA A 288 17.91 21.55 19.21
N ASP A 289 18.44 20.51 19.83
CA ASP A 289 19.85 20.14 19.69
C ASP A 289 20.07 19.17 18.50
N ILE A 290 19.08 18.31 18.24
CA ILE A 290 19.13 17.28 17.17
C ILE A 290 17.77 17.01 16.53
N VAL A 291 17.81 16.51 15.28
CA VAL A 291 16.64 15.97 14.55
C VAL A 291 16.77 14.46 14.48
N VAL A 292 15.80 13.73 14.98
CA VAL A 292 15.78 12.27 15.03
C VAL A 292 14.61 11.73 14.21
N PRO A 293 14.82 10.81 13.25
CA PRO A 293 13.72 10.13 12.54
C PRO A 293 13.13 8.98 13.35
N VAL A 294 11.83 8.76 13.22
CA VAL A 294 11.26 7.44 13.51
C VAL A 294 11.58 6.52 12.32
N PRO A 295 12.39 5.45 12.51
CA PRO A 295 12.85 4.63 11.40
C PRO A 295 11.72 3.74 10.84
N ASP A 296 11.66 3.47 9.52
CA ASP A 296 12.57 3.94 8.46
C ASP A 296 11.91 5.01 7.57
N SER A 297 10.57 5.12 7.59
CA SER A 297 9.76 5.99 6.70
C SER A 297 10.11 7.47 6.81
N ALA A 298 10.39 7.93 8.03
CA ALA A 298 10.62 9.36 8.30
C ALA A 298 12.06 9.85 8.06
N ARG A 299 13.03 8.95 7.77
CA ARG A 299 14.43 9.34 7.57
C ARG A 299 14.64 10.44 6.51
N PRO A 300 14.06 10.35 5.29
CA PRO A 300 14.25 11.41 4.31
C PRO A 300 13.62 12.74 4.75
N ALA A 301 12.47 12.69 5.45
CA ALA A 301 11.81 13.89 5.95
C ALA A 301 12.63 14.56 7.08
N ALA A 302 13.15 13.78 8.02
CA ALA A 302 14.03 14.28 9.08
C ALA A 302 15.31 14.92 8.50
N LEU A 303 15.91 14.30 7.46
CA LEU A 303 17.02 14.88 6.74
C LEU A 303 16.63 16.19 6.03
N GLY A 304 15.43 16.26 5.46
CA GLY A 304 14.89 17.48 4.85
C GLY A 304 14.69 18.59 5.86
N TYR A 305 14.14 18.27 7.04
CA TYR A 305 13.96 19.18 8.17
C TYR A 305 15.31 19.70 8.66
N SER A 306 16.26 18.81 8.96
CA SER A 306 17.61 19.15 9.39
C SER A 306 18.32 20.09 8.40
N THR A 307 18.29 19.74 7.11
CA THR A 307 18.92 20.57 6.06
C THR A 307 18.34 21.99 6.02
N ARG A 308 17.05 22.16 6.29
CA ARG A 308 16.36 23.47 6.20
C ARG A 308 16.47 24.27 7.49
N SER A 309 16.40 23.61 8.64
CA SER A 309 16.49 24.25 9.95
C SER A 309 17.92 24.54 10.41
N GLY A 310 18.91 23.83 9.89
CA GLY A 310 20.30 23.86 10.36
C GLY A 310 20.56 23.01 11.62
N ILE A 311 19.52 22.37 12.19
CA ILE A 311 19.68 21.50 13.36
C ILE A 311 20.30 20.16 12.89
N PRO A 312 21.34 19.63 13.55
CA PRO A 312 22.01 18.39 13.16
C PRO A 312 21.05 17.19 13.11
N PHE A 313 21.17 16.37 12.04
CA PHE A 313 20.49 15.08 11.94
C PHE A 313 21.25 14.03 12.75
N GLU A 314 20.54 13.22 13.53
CA GLU A 314 21.11 12.14 14.33
C GLU A 314 20.25 10.88 14.30
N GLU A 315 20.89 9.71 14.20
CA GLU A 315 20.24 8.39 14.28
C GLU A 315 19.97 8.02 15.74
N GLY A 316 19.14 8.81 16.42
CA GLY A 316 18.80 8.56 17.84
C GLY A 316 17.91 7.34 18.07
N LEU A 317 17.27 6.82 17.02
CA LEU A 317 16.42 5.63 17.03
C LEU A 317 16.81 4.69 15.89
N MET A 318 16.94 3.38 16.20
CA MET A 318 17.27 2.34 15.22
C MET A 318 16.28 1.18 15.29
N LYS A 319 16.02 0.53 14.15
CA LYS A 319 15.38 -0.78 14.14
C LYS A 319 16.38 -1.88 14.45
N ASP A 320 16.03 -2.76 15.40
CA ASP A 320 16.79 -3.98 15.67
C ASP A 320 16.65 -4.96 14.50
N ARG A 321 17.65 -4.96 13.62
CA ARG A 321 17.71 -5.86 12.44
C ARG A 321 18.08 -7.29 12.81
N TYR A 322 18.56 -7.53 14.01
CA TYR A 322 19.08 -8.83 14.47
C TYR A 322 18.01 -9.65 15.20
N ARG A 323 16.94 -9.04 15.65
CA ARG A 323 15.79 -9.72 16.25
C ARG A 323 14.94 -10.44 15.20
N ARG A 324 15.41 -11.60 14.73
CA ARG A 324 14.74 -12.39 13.68
C ARG A 324 13.54 -13.23 14.14
N LYS A 325 13.33 -13.47 15.44
CA LYS A 325 12.28 -14.37 15.94
C LYS A 325 11.07 -13.59 16.46
N GLY A 326 9.92 -13.71 15.82
CA GLY A 326 8.62 -13.26 16.32
C GLY A 326 7.93 -12.13 15.56
N MET A 327 8.62 -11.38 14.70
CA MET A 327 8.07 -10.21 14.04
C MET A 327 6.85 -10.48 13.14
N TRP A 328 6.75 -11.71 12.60
CA TRP A 328 5.75 -12.08 11.59
C TRP A 328 4.41 -12.57 12.13
N ARG A 329 4.37 -13.06 13.37
CA ARG A 329 3.13 -13.52 14.04
C ARG A 329 2.48 -12.43 14.91
N SER A 330 3.17 -11.33 15.15
CA SER A 330 2.74 -10.29 16.10
C SER A 330 1.57 -9.42 15.61
N PHE A 331 1.24 -9.47 14.33
CA PHE A 331 0.20 -8.62 13.76
C PHE A 331 -1.24 -9.10 13.99
N ILE A 332 -1.43 -10.36 14.37
CA ILE A 332 -2.74 -10.98 14.52
C ILE A 332 -3.35 -10.75 15.92
N GLU A 333 -2.52 -10.49 16.96
CA GLU A 333 -2.99 -10.34 18.35
C GLU A 333 -2.65 -8.96 18.98
N PRO A 334 -3.58 -8.36 19.76
CA PRO A 334 -3.38 -7.03 20.38
C PRO A 334 -2.13 -6.92 21.28
N LYS A 335 -1.73 -7.98 21.99
CA LYS A 335 -0.55 -8.00 22.85
C LYS A 335 0.79 -7.87 22.10
N LYS A 336 0.80 -8.14 20.80
CA LYS A 336 2.02 -8.18 19.98
C LYS A 336 2.40 -6.83 19.36
N ARG A 337 1.63 -5.79 19.60
CA ARG A 337 1.91 -4.42 19.10
C ARG A 337 2.95 -3.69 19.93
N GLU A 338 3.03 -3.98 21.20
CA GLU A 338 4.16 -3.55 22.03
C GLU A 338 5.48 -4.13 21.50
N GLU A 339 5.44 -5.34 20.90
CA GLU A 339 6.60 -5.97 20.27
C GLU A 339 7.11 -5.23 19.02
N VAL A 340 6.26 -4.58 18.24
CA VAL A 340 6.71 -3.81 17.05
C VAL A 340 7.51 -2.58 17.48
N VAL A 341 7.05 -1.87 18.50
CA VAL A 341 7.80 -0.75 19.09
C VAL A 341 8.99 -1.25 19.89
N SER A 342 8.94 -2.49 20.42
CA SER A 342 10.09 -3.11 21.08
C SER A 342 11.29 -3.33 20.14
N ASN A 343 11.05 -3.39 18.84
CA ASN A 343 12.10 -3.47 17.81
C ASN A 343 12.78 -2.12 17.50
N ILE A 344 12.27 -1.02 18.06
CA ILE A 344 12.94 0.29 18.00
C ILE A 344 13.77 0.44 19.27
N ILE A 345 15.06 0.68 19.08
CA ILE A 345 16.04 0.88 20.14
C ILE A 345 16.49 2.34 20.09
N ALA A 346 16.55 2.99 21.24
CA ALA A 346 17.18 4.30 21.34
C ALA A 346 18.70 4.16 21.54
N ILE A 347 19.45 5.06 20.96
CA ILE A 347 20.89 5.20 21.17
C ILE A 347 21.05 6.26 22.28
N ASP A 348 21.24 5.80 23.51
CA ASP A 348 21.25 6.68 24.68
C ASP A 348 22.31 7.80 24.57
N GLU A 349 23.47 7.52 24.01
CA GLU A 349 24.54 8.51 23.78
C GLU A 349 24.08 9.64 22.83
N ALA A 350 23.20 9.36 21.92
CA ALA A 350 22.68 10.35 20.98
C ALA A 350 21.54 11.20 21.59
N VAL A 351 20.70 10.60 22.44
CA VAL A 351 19.44 11.24 22.87
C VAL A 351 19.43 11.77 24.28
N ASN A 352 20.35 11.29 25.17
CA ASN A 352 20.35 11.63 26.59
C ASN A 352 20.58 13.13 26.81
N GLY A 353 19.67 13.76 27.56
CA GLY A 353 19.72 15.17 27.91
C GLY A 353 19.50 16.15 26.75
N LYS A 354 19.19 15.67 25.54
CA LYS A 354 19.01 16.48 24.34
C LYS A 354 17.56 16.96 24.18
N ARG A 355 17.40 18.13 23.56
CA ARG A 355 16.14 18.61 23.01
C ARG A 355 16.03 18.06 21.58
N ILE A 356 14.98 17.31 21.31
CA ILE A 356 14.85 16.50 20.10
C ILE A 356 13.68 16.99 19.25
N VAL A 357 13.92 17.23 17.97
CA VAL A 357 12.87 17.20 16.96
C VAL A 357 12.72 15.77 16.46
N LEU A 358 11.67 15.09 16.90
CA LEU A 358 11.31 13.76 16.41
C LEU A 358 10.43 13.90 15.17
N VAL A 359 10.81 13.29 14.06
CA VAL A 359 10.02 13.31 12.82
C VAL A 359 9.43 11.92 12.59
N ASP A 360 8.09 11.85 12.38
CA ASP A 360 7.39 10.62 12.03
C ASP A 360 6.47 10.86 10.81
N ASP A 361 5.93 9.80 10.22
CA ASP A 361 5.02 9.92 9.08
C ASP A 361 3.61 10.40 9.52
N SER A 362 3.02 9.77 10.52
CA SER A 362 1.63 10.01 10.91
C SER A 362 1.29 9.44 12.28
N ILE A 363 0.20 9.93 12.85
CA ILE A 363 -0.43 9.33 14.03
C ILE A 363 -1.84 8.84 13.67
N VAL A 364 -2.08 7.54 13.84
CA VAL A 364 -3.42 6.95 13.70
C VAL A 364 -4.08 6.83 15.08
N ARG A 365 -3.54 5.98 15.96
CA ARG A 365 -4.06 5.74 17.32
C ARG A 365 -3.22 6.33 18.43
N GLY A 366 -1.99 6.73 18.14
CA GLY A 366 -1.04 7.33 19.07
C GLY A 366 -0.32 6.37 20.00
N THR A 367 -0.62 5.07 20.00
CA THR A 367 0.02 4.09 20.90
C THR A 367 1.52 4.00 20.65
N SER A 368 1.96 3.89 19.38
CA SER A 368 3.38 3.80 19.03
C SER A 368 4.15 5.05 19.44
N SER A 369 3.61 6.23 19.12
CA SER A 369 4.25 7.52 19.44
C SER A 369 4.39 7.69 20.96
N ARG A 370 3.36 7.31 21.76
CA ARG A 370 3.45 7.33 23.23
C ARG A 370 4.54 6.42 23.77
N ILE A 371 4.70 5.21 23.22
CA ILE A 371 5.73 4.26 23.66
C ILE A 371 7.12 4.78 23.26
N ILE A 372 7.27 5.33 22.05
CA ILE A 372 8.55 5.90 21.60
C ILE A 372 8.95 7.05 22.52
N VAL A 373 8.07 8.00 22.75
CA VAL A 373 8.36 9.18 23.59
C VAL A 373 8.55 8.77 25.06
N GLY A 374 7.57 8.07 25.63
CA GLY A 374 7.56 7.80 27.08
C GLY A 374 8.52 6.69 27.53
N SER A 375 8.96 5.81 26.61
CA SER A 375 9.84 4.70 26.96
C SER A 375 11.21 4.78 26.29
N LYS A 376 11.26 5.03 24.97
CA LYS A 376 12.53 5.01 24.23
C LYS A 376 13.30 6.32 24.35
N LEU A 377 12.61 7.44 24.39
CA LEU A 377 13.22 8.77 24.51
C LEU A 377 13.06 9.39 25.91
N ARG A 378 12.86 8.56 26.94
CA ARG A 378 12.68 9.02 28.32
C ARG A 378 13.89 9.78 28.91
N SER A 379 15.08 9.54 28.37
CA SER A 379 16.32 10.23 28.77
C SER A 379 16.51 11.56 28.04
N ALA A 380 15.72 11.87 27.03
CA ALA A 380 15.74 13.16 26.36
C ALA A 380 15.27 14.27 27.31
N LYS A 381 15.85 15.46 27.19
CA LYS A 381 15.43 16.64 27.94
C LYS A 381 14.04 17.11 27.50
N GLU A 382 13.81 17.10 26.20
CA GLU A 382 12.55 17.55 25.57
C GLU A 382 12.37 16.91 24.24
N VAL A 383 11.12 16.59 23.86
CA VAL A 383 10.76 16.02 22.55
C VAL A 383 9.67 16.87 21.91
N SER A 384 9.94 17.37 20.71
CA SER A 384 8.98 17.99 19.80
C SER A 384 8.71 17.03 18.64
N LEU A 385 7.45 16.63 18.42
CA LEU A 385 7.06 15.64 17.41
C LEU A 385 6.45 16.30 16.18
N LEU A 386 7.06 16.11 15.03
CA LEU A 386 6.58 16.63 13.75
C LEU A 386 6.17 15.50 12.82
N LEU A 387 5.02 15.67 12.16
CA LEU A 387 4.37 14.65 11.36
C LEU A 387 4.26 15.10 9.91
N THR A 388 4.70 14.24 8.99
CA THR A 388 4.71 14.55 7.55
C THR A 388 3.32 14.56 6.92
N PHE A 389 2.36 13.86 7.53
CA PHE A 389 0.97 13.76 7.07
C PHE A 389 0.04 14.62 7.93
N PRO A 390 -1.06 15.15 7.36
CA PRO A 390 -2.11 15.84 8.13
C PRO A 390 -2.80 14.94 9.15
N PRO A 391 -3.59 15.49 10.11
CA PRO A 391 -4.38 14.69 11.03
C PRO A 391 -5.32 13.74 10.31
N ILE A 392 -5.32 12.46 10.70
CA ILE A 392 -6.26 11.45 10.19
C ILE A 392 -7.48 11.46 11.10
N ILE A 393 -8.61 11.96 10.55
CA ILE A 393 -9.85 12.20 11.30
C ILE A 393 -10.96 11.24 10.85
N TYR A 394 -10.90 10.79 9.59
CA TYR A 394 -11.92 9.95 8.96
C TYR A 394 -11.36 8.61 8.50
N PRO A 395 -12.19 7.54 8.45
CA PRO A 395 -11.76 6.24 7.97
C PRO A 395 -11.37 6.28 6.48
N CYS A 396 -10.60 5.28 6.03
CA CYS A 396 -10.31 5.08 4.62
C CYS A 396 -11.18 3.96 4.06
N TYR A 397 -11.81 4.22 2.90
CA TYR A 397 -12.61 3.25 2.17
C TYR A 397 -11.94 2.77 0.85
N MET A 398 -10.73 3.27 0.58
CA MET A 398 -9.95 2.94 -0.61
C MET A 398 -8.79 1.96 -0.30
N GLY A 399 -8.97 1.13 0.74
CA GLY A 399 -8.08 0.01 1.05
C GLY A 399 -6.98 0.27 2.08
N ILE A 400 -6.94 1.40 2.79
CA ILE A 400 -6.11 1.53 3.97
C ILE A 400 -6.95 1.12 5.19
N ASP A 401 -6.46 0.16 6.01
CA ASP A 401 -7.15 -0.29 7.24
C ASP A 401 -7.07 0.78 8.33
N PHE A 402 -7.61 1.93 8.04
CA PHE A 402 -7.92 2.85 9.10
C PHE A 402 -9.08 2.27 9.89
N PRO A 403 -8.93 2.20 11.20
CA PRO A 403 -9.98 1.73 12.06
C PRO A 403 -11.22 2.60 11.92
N THR A 404 -12.26 2.18 12.61
CA THR A 404 -13.45 3.01 12.76
C THR A 404 -13.05 4.42 13.24
N GLN A 405 -13.79 5.43 12.86
CA GLN A 405 -13.50 6.82 13.21
C GLN A 405 -13.25 7.01 14.73
N LYS A 406 -13.95 6.27 15.59
CA LYS A 406 -13.78 6.30 17.05
C LYS A 406 -12.39 5.85 17.55
N GLU A 407 -11.61 5.13 16.73
CA GLU A 407 -10.27 4.70 17.08
C GLU A 407 -9.18 5.68 16.62
N LEU A 408 -9.51 6.63 15.74
CA LEU A 408 -8.56 7.64 15.25
C LEU A 408 -8.28 8.66 16.37
N LEU A 409 -7.01 8.82 16.72
CA LEU A 409 -6.62 9.65 17.86
C LEU A 409 -7.05 11.11 17.67
N ALA A 410 -6.78 11.69 16.50
CA ALA A 410 -7.14 13.06 16.19
C ALA A 410 -8.66 13.27 16.34
N TYR A 411 -9.50 12.38 15.82
CA TYR A 411 -10.95 12.43 16.00
C TYR A 411 -11.39 12.31 17.46
N ARG A 412 -10.84 11.33 18.18
CA ARG A 412 -11.20 11.11 19.62
C ARG A 412 -10.93 12.31 20.50
N ILE A 413 -9.85 13.02 20.20
CA ILE A 413 -9.41 14.15 21.04
C ILE A 413 -10.09 15.45 20.62
N SER A 414 -10.33 15.62 19.31
CA SER A 414 -10.74 16.91 18.76
C SER A 414 -12.11 16.92 18.10
N GLY A 415 -12.71 15.77 17.80
CA GLY A 415 -13.88 15.71 16.91
C GLY A 415 -13.50 16.16 15.49
N THR A 416 -14.47 16.76 14.80
CA THR A 416 -14.31 17.21 13.40
C THR A 416 -14.23 18.73 13.25
N THR A 417 -14.38 19.49 14.33
CA THR A 417 -14.62 20.95 14.29
C THR A 417 -13.44 21.81 14.75
N LYS A 418 -12.36 21.19 15.24
CA LYS A 418 -11.20 21.93 15.76
C LYS A 418 -10.24 22.37 14.67
N THR A 419 -9.58 23.47 14.90
CA THR A 419 -8.47 23.96 14.06
C THR A 419 -7.25 23.03 14.18
N LEU A 420 -6.34 23.10 13.21
CA LEU A 420 -5.10 22.31 13.22
C LEU A 420 -4.27 22.61 14.48
N GLU A 421 -4.24 23.87 14.92
CA GLU A 421 -3.52 24.27 16.12
C GLU A 421 -4.10 23.65 17.39
N GLU A 422 -5.42 23.62 17.52
CA GLU A 422 -6.10 22.98 18.65
C GLU A 422 -5.87 21.46 18.66
N ILE A 423 -5.87 20.82 17.47
CA ILE A 423 -5.53 19.39 17.33
C ILE A 423 -4.08 19.17 17.78
N ASN A 424 -3.13 19.98 17.30
CA ASN A 424 -1.73 19.88 17.67
C ASN A 424 -1.55 19.93 19.19
N LYS A 425 -2.13 20.95 19.87
CA LYS A 425 -2.05 21.12 21.31
C LYS A 425 -2.65 19.93 22.09
N ALA A 426 -3.82 19.47 21.66
CA ALA A 426 -4.52 18.39 22.34
C ALA A 426 -3.80 17.03 22.16
N VAL A 427 -3.28 16.76 20.97
CA VAL A 427 -2.52 15.52 20.69
C VAL A 427 -1.15 15.57 21.37
N ALA A 428 -0.47 16.73 21.40
CA ALA A 428 0.79 16.91 22.13
C ALA A 428 0.64 16.52 23.61
N LYS A 429 -0.41 17.03 24.26
CA LYS A 429 -0.72 16.69 25.66
C LYS A 429 -0.98 15.18 25.84
N HIS A 430 -1.69 14.54 24.89
CA HIS A 430 -2.00 13.11 24.96
C HIS A 430 -0.77 12.22 24.76
N ILE A 431 0.14 12.60 23.87
CA ILE A 431 1.38 11.85 23.57
C ILE A 431 2.42 12.10 24.66
N GLY A 432 2.42 13.28 25.29
CA GLY A 432 3.40 13.70 26.29
C GLY A 432 4.64 14.34 25.67
N VAL A 433 4.47 15.14 24.60
CA VAL A 433 5.52 15.91 23.94
C VAL A 433 5.39 17.39 24.22
N HIS A 434 6.51 18.13 24.15
CA HIS A 434 6.54 19.57 24.35
C HIS A 434 5.75 20.30 23.26
N LEU A 435 6.00 19.96 22.00
CA LEU A 435 5.32 20.47 20.83
C LEU A 435 4.93 19.30 19.92
N LEU A 436 3.77 19.42 19.29
CA LEU A 436 3.39 18.55 18.17
C LEU A 436 2.96 19.42 16.99
N GLY A 437 3.47 19.08 15.81
CA GLY A 437 3.13 19.73 14.55
C GLY A 437 2.74 18.73 13.46
N TYR A 438 1.48 18.77 13.03
CA TYR A 438 1.07 18.09 11.80
C TYR A 438 1.38 18.95 10.58
N ASN A 439 1.74 18.32 9.49
CA ASN A 439 1.64 18.98 8.19
C ASN A 439 0.18 19.32 7.89
N ASP A 440 -0.07 20.18 6.92
CA ASP A 440 -1.40 20.42 6.36
C ASP A 440 -1.50 19.93 4.92
N VAL A 441 -2.71 20.02 4.35
CA VAL A 441 -2.97 19.57 2.98
C VAL A 441 -2.18 20.39 1.96
N ASP A 442 -1.98 21.69 2.20
CA ASP A 442 -1.20 22.58 1.31
C ASP A 442 0.28 22.23 1.34
N GLY A 443 0.85 22.02 2.51
CA GLY A 443 2.23 21.59 2.69
C GLY A 443 2.46 20.20 2.09
N LEU A 444 1.49 19.29 2.22
CA LEU A 444 1.57 17.96 1.62
C LEU A 444 1.56 18.05 0.08
N ALA A 445 0.61 18.79 -0.51
CA ALA A 445 0.52 19.00 -1.95
C ALA A 445 1.80 19.65 -2.53
N LYS A 446 2.30 20.70 -1.87
CA LYS A 446 3.56 21.35 -2.22
C LYS A 446 4.75 20.39 -2.13
N GLY A 447 4.80 19.56 -1.10
CA GLY A 447 5.88 18.61 -0.89
C GLY A 447 5.89 17.47 -1.91
N ILE A 448 4.73 16.98 -2.32
CA ILE A 448 4.57 15.97 -3.37
C ILE A 448 4.82 16.61 -4.76
N GLY A 449 4.43 17.86 -4.95
CA GLY A 449 4.46 18.53 -6.26
C GLY A 449 3.23 18.16 -7.12
N MET A 450 2.09 17.86 -6.48
CA MET A 450 0.85 17.43 -7.12
C MET A 450 -0.29 18.36 -6.68
N PRO A 451 -1.22 18.76 -7.58
CA PRO A 451 -2.39 19.54 -7.21
C PRO A 451 -3.27 18.82 -6.19
N LYS A 452 -3.86 19.57 -5.25
CA LYS A 452 -4.79 18.99 -4.26
C LYS A 452 -5.98 18.28 -4.89
N THR A 453 -6.41 18.74 -6.05
CA THR A 453 -7.52 18.16 -6.81
C THR A 453 -7.23 16.79 -7.40
N GLU A 454 -5.96 16.39 -7.46
CA GLU A 454 -5.53 15.09 -7.94
C GLU A 454 -5.21 14.12 -6.79
N MET A 455 -5.40 14.55 -5.54
CA MET A 455 -5.10 13.74 -4.35
C MET A 455 -6.36 13.30 -3.62
N CYS A 456 -6.40 12.06 -3.18
CA CYS A 456 -7.41 11.59 -2.24
C CYS A 456 -7.08 12.07 -0.82
N MET A 457 -7.86 12.99 -0.30
CA MET A 457 -7.70 13.53 1.06
C MET A 457 -8.87 13.14 2.01
N SER A 458 -9.68 12.15 1.62
CA SER A 458 -10.90 11.74 2.36
C SER A 458 -10.64 11.42 3.83
N CYS A 459 -9.49 10.80 4.15
CA CYS A 459 -9.12 10.46 5.52
C CYS A 459 -8.79 11.70 6.41
N THR A 460 -8.58 12.87 5.81
CA THR A 460 -8.31 14.12 6.54
C THR A 460 -9.50 15.07 6.57
N ASN A 461 -10.24 15.20 5.47
CA ASN A 461 -11.32 16.17 5.29
C ASN A 461 -12.73 15.59 5.29
N GLY A 462 -12.88 14.24 5.22
CA GLY A 462 -14.18 13.57 5.17
C GLY A 462 -14.92 13.71 3.84
N ASN A 463 -14.28 14.28 2.80
CA ASN A 463 -14.86 14.34 1.48
C ASN A 463 -14.55 13.04 0.71
N TYR A 464 -15.61 12.29 0.36
CA TYR A 464 -15.56 11.01 -0.35
C TYR A 464 -16.12 11.11 -1.78
N GLU A 465 -16.13 12.30 -2.40
CA GLU A 465 -16.58 12.48 -3.79
C GLU A 465 -15.80 11.65 -4.81
N CYS A 466 -14.59 11.21 -4.43
CA CYS A 466 -13.82 10.25 -5.22
C CYS A 466 -14.46 8.86 -5.31
N LEU A 467 -15.41 8.52 -4.42
CA LEU A 467 -16.22 7.32 -4.47
C LEU A 467 -17.53 7.58 -5.21
N ARG A 468 -18.09 6.55 -5.83
CA ARG A 468 -19.40 6.65 -6.52
C ARG A 468 -20.56 6.83 -5.55
N ARG A 469 -20.44 6.23 -4.37
CA ARG A 469 -21.36 6.37 -3.24
C ARG A 469 -20.62 6.12 -1.93
N MET A 470 -21.16 6.57 -0.82
CA MET A 470 -20.64 6.18 0.49
C MET A 470 -20.83 4.66 0.67
N PRO A 471 -19.73 3.91 0.89
CA PRO A 471 -19.83 2.46 1.03
C PRO A 471 -20.60 2.06 2.30
N ILE A 472 -21.39 1.01 2.19
CA ILE A 472 -22.04 0.38 3.35
C ILE A 472 -21.04 -0.63 3.94
N PHE A 473 -20.04 -0.14 4.68
CA PHE A 473 -19.13 -1.04 5.40
C PHE A 473 -19.76 -1.46 6.73
N LYS A 474 -20.13 -2.72 6.82
CA LYS A 474 -20.39 -3.32 8.13
C LYS A 474 -19.11 -3.29 8.93
N SER A 475 -19.14 -2.80 10.16
CA SER A 475 -17.99 -2.81 11.03
C SER A 475 -17.50 -4.26 11.23
N ARG A 476 -16.20 -4.46 11.49
CA ARG A 476 -15.65 -5.81 11.82
C ARG A 476 -16.38 -6.48 13.00
N ALA A 477 -17.05 -5.71 13.86
CA ALA A 477 -17.89 -6.23 14.95
C ALA A 477 -19.20 -6.83 14.41
N GLU A 478 -19.80 -6.21 13.39
CA GLU A 478 -21.02 -6.71 12.76
C GLU A 478 -20.79 -7.95 11.87
N MET A 479 -19.60 -8.09 11.29
CA MET A 479 -19.19 -9.29 10.54
C MET A 479 -18.81 -10.49 11.41
N LYS A 480 -18.63 -10.30 12.73
CA LYS A 480 -18.35 -11.40 13.67
C LYS A 480 -19.61 -12.02 14.29
N CYS A 481 -20.77 -11.41 14.10
CA CYS A 481 -22.06 -11.89 14.61
C CYS A 481 -22.90 -12.62 13.55
N GLN A 482 -22.38 -12.88 12.37
CA GLN A 482 -22.89 -13.80 11.35
C GLN A 482 -21.85 -14.91 11.10
#